data_491b1363c9e34adbd1a546a16ec3b8ce
#
_entry.id   491b1363c9e34adbd1a546a16ec3b8ce
#
_cell.length_a   1.000
_cell.length_b   1.000
_cell.length_c   1.000
_cell.angle_alpha   90.00
_cell.angle_beta   90.00
_cell.angle_gamma   90.00
#
_symmetry.space_group_name_H-M   'P 1'
#
loop_
_entity.id
_entity.type
_entity.pdbx_description
1 polymer ?
#
loop_
_entity_poly.entity_id
_entity_poly.type
_entity_poly.pdbx_seq_one_letter_code
_entity_poly.pdbx_strand_id
1 'polypeptide(L)'
;MRDPAFKTQTLAGGGGWFLQFDLTNPLFTDRRVRQAISHAIDRKAIIDTVFRGKAEMNFSIPSPLSWLFNPKISRFDFDVERAKTLLDEARWKPGPDGIRAKDGRRLDFALNCTARTKDWAVSLQPFLKNVGISMRVDVVEFGTWIQRLRVGVHEASFGGWFNFIIDPRADLQAHFLSPRPVDASGYHNDRVDRLFKQARTAVDRSQEKRLYDEIQEVAARDAVYVYLWRPQDLLVVRNTMVIPEVKTLSELYQSAPRWELRA
;
A
#
# COMPACT_ATOMS: atom_id res chain seq x y z
N MET A 1 -25.30 -4.05 -19.37
CA MET A 1 -25.78 -3.12 -20.42
C MET A 1 -25.15 -1.75 -20.20
N ARG A 2 -24.61 -1.10 -21.23
CA ARG A 2 -24.17 0.30 -21.13
C ARG A 2 -25.40 1.18 -21.34
N ASP A 3 -25.75 2.01 -20.37
CA ASP A 3 -26.80 3.02 -20.54
C ASP A 3 -26.30 4.07 -21.57
N PRO A 4 -26.99 4.28 -22.70
CA PRO A 4 -26.55 5.20 -23.73
C PRO A 4 -26.53 6.68 -23.27
N ALA A 5 -27.17 7.00 -22.15
CA ALA A 5 -27.13 8.34 -21.56
C ALA A 5 -25.79 8.69 -20.90
N PHE A 6 -24.90 7.70 -20.70
CA PHE A 6 -23.64 7.89 -20.00
C PHE A 6 -22.44 7.38 -20.81
N LYS A 7 -21.35 8.09 -20.69
CA LYS A 7 -20.01 7.62 -21.11
C LYS A 7 -19.15 7.34 -19.89
N THR A 8 -18.22 6.39 -20.03
CA THR A 8 -17.32 5.99 -18.97
C THR A 8 -15.88 6.16 -19.43
N GLN A 9 -15.03 6.62 -18.53
CA GLN A 9 -13.58 6.69 -18.73
C GLN A 9 -12.90 6.07 -17.51
N THR A 10 -11.88 5.24 -17.75
CA THR A 10 -11.04 4.71 -16.70
C THR A 10 -9.87 5.67 -16.49
N LEU A 11 -9.66 6.11 -15.27
CA LEU A 11 -8.55 6.96 -14.86
C LEU A 11 -7.50 6.14 -14.12
N ALA A 12 -6.25 6.58 -14.18
CA ALA A 12 -5.20 6.01 -13.33
C ALA A 12 -5.55 6.25 -11.86
N GLY A 13 -5.48 5.19 -11.05
CA GLY A 13 -5.81 5.28 -9.64
C GLY A 13 -4.92 6.26 -8.89
N GLY A 14 -5.53 7.17 -8.16
CA GLY A 14 -4.83 8.22 -7.41
C GLY A 14 -4.11 7.70 -6.18
N GLY A 15 -4.49 6.55 -5.62
CA GLY A 15 -3.96 6.02 -4.38
C GLY A 15 -3.56 4.55 -4.44
N GLY A 16 -2.49 4.22 -3.73
CA GLY A 16 -2.04 2.84 -3.54
C GLY A 16 -2.50 2.28 -2.21
N TRP A 17 -2.74 0.97 -2.17
CA TRP A 17 -3.07 0.24 -0.96
C TRP A 17 -1.93 -0.66 -0.54
N PHE A 18 -1.77 -0.83 0.78
CA PHE A 18 -0.72 -1.64 1.38
C PHE A 18 -1.20 -2.20 2.73
N LEU A 19 -0.50 -3.21 3.23
CA LEU A 19 -0.58 -3.62 4.62
C LEU A 19 0.47 -2.86 5.41
N GLN A 20 0.04 -2.33 6.53
CA GLN A 20 0.83 -1.67 7.55
C GLN A 20 0.81 -2.52 8.81
N PHE A 21 1.92 -2.57 9.52
CA PHE A 21 2.09 -3.38 10.73
C PHE A 21 2.54 -2.50 11.90
N ASP A 22 2.17 -2.90 13.11
CA ASP A 22 2.88 -2.45 14.29
C ASP A 22 4.26 -3.12 14.33
N LEU A 23 5.29 -2.37 14.01
CA LEU A 23 6.67 -2.87 13.94
C LEU A 23 7.30 -3.06 15.32
N THR A 24 6.63 -2.65 16.41
CA THR A 24 7.00 -2.95 17.78
C THR A 24 6.42 -4.29 18.25
N ASN A 25 5.40 -4.81 17.54
CA ASN A 25 4.83 -6.12 17.81
C ASN A 25 5.83 -7.23 17.46
N PRO A 26 6.14 -8.15 18.40
CA PRO A 26 7.09 -9.24 18.18
C PRO A 26 6.79 -10.13 16.95
N LEU A 27 5.57 -10.15 16.43
CA LEU A 27 5.25 -10.83 15.19
C LEU A 27 5.91 -10.18 13.97
N PHE A 28 6.10 -8.84 14.01
CA PHE A 28 6.50 -8.06 12.85
C PHE A 28 7.84 -7.31 13.03
N THR A 29 8.52 -7.42 14.16
CA THR A 29 9.85 -6.81 14.36
C THR A 29 10.87 -7.33 13.34
N ASP A 30 10.82 -8.63 13.00
CA ASP A 30 11.69 -9.22 12.00
C ASP A 30 11.16 -8.93 10.59
N ARG A 31 11.93 -8.16 9.81
CA ARG A 31 11.57 -7.81 8.43
C ARG A 31 11.32 -9.03 7.53
N ARG A 32 11.95 -10.18 7.82
CA ARG A 32 11.77 -11.41 7.04
C ARG A 32 10.33 -11.92 7.08
N VAL A 33 9.63 -11.70 8.19
CA VAL A 33 8.20 -12.03 8.31
C VAL A 33 7.38 -11.14 7.37
N ARG A 34 7.64 -9.83 7.34
CA ARG A 34 6.93 -8.88 6.48
C ARG A 34 7.24 -9.12 4.99
N GLN A 35 8.50 -9.44 4.67
CA GLN A 35 8.91 -9.86 3.33
C GLN A 35 8.22 -11.17 2.91
N ALA A 36 8.12 -12.14 3.81
CA ALA A 36 7.41 -13.39 3.57
C ALA A 36 5.92 -13.16 3.30
N ILE A 37 5.26 -12.28 4.06
CA ILE A 37 3.87 -11.88 3.80
C ILE A 37 3.75 -11.28 2.39
N SER A 38 4.72 -10.46 1.98
CA SER A 38 4.71 -9.87 0.63
C SER A 38 4.87 -10.92 -0.47
N HIS A 39 5.79 -11.87 -0.31
CA HIS A 39 5.98 -12.98 -1.25
C HIS A 39 4.80 -13.95 -1.29
N ALA A 40 4.06 -14.09 -0.17
CA ALA A 40 2.94 -15.00 -0.10
C ALA A 40 1.72 -14.54 -0.92
N ILE A 41 1.57 -13.25 -1.22
CA ILE A 41 0.36 -12.67 -1.81
C ILE A 41 0.47 -12.61 -3.33
N ASP A 42 -0.36 -13.41 -4.04
CA ASP A 42 -0.54 -13.27 -5.49
C ASP A 42 -1.43 -12.07 -5.82
N ARG A 43 -0.78 -10.93 -5.99
CA ARG A 43 -1.46 -9.67 -6.32
C ARG A 43 -2.19 -9.74 -7.64
N LYS A 44 -1.60 -10.45 -8.62
CA LYS A 44 -2.20 -10.59 -9.94
C LYS A 44 -3.50 -11.36 -9.88
N ALA A 45 -3.53 -12.49 -9.19
CA ALA A 45 -4.74 -13.29 -9.02
C ALA A 45 -5.86 -12.49 -8.34
N ILE A 46 -5.53 -11.68 -7.31
CA ILE A 46 -6.50 -10.81 -6.63
C ILE A 46 -6.99 -9.70 -7.55
N ILE A 47 -6.10 -9.06 -8.32
CA ILE A 47 -6.48 -8.02 -9.28
C ILE A 47 -7.45 -8.60 -10.32
N ASP A 48 -7.17 -9.77 -10.85
CA ASP A 48 -8.00 -10.39 -11.87
C ASP A 48 -9.39 -10.81 -11.31
N THR A 49 -9.45 -11.34 -10.10
CA THR A 49 -10.70 -11.86 -9.50
C THR A 49 -11.51 -10.79 -8.79
N VAL A 50 -10.90 -10.04 -7.87
CA VAL A 50 -11.61 -9.08 -7.01
C VAL A 50 -11.83 -7.75 -7.73
N PHE A 51 -10.84 -7.28 -8.49
CA PHE A 51 -10.91 -6.01 -9.21
C PHE A 51 -11.30 -6.18 -10.69
N ARG A 52 -11.49 -7.42 -11.16
CA ARG A 52 -11.82 -7.70 -12.58
C ARG A 52 -10.83 -7.04 -13.55
N GLY A 53 -9.53 -7.06 -13.19
CA GLY A 53 -8.48 -6.40 -13.96
C GLY A 53 -8.44 -4.87 -13.86
N LYS A 54 -9.25 -4.25 -12.98
CA LYS A 54 -9.34 -2.79 -12.81
C LYS A 54 -8.49 -2.26 -11.66
N ALA A 55 -7.30 -2.81 -11.51
CA ALA A 55 -6.26 -2.33 -10.61
C ALA A 55 -4.88 -2.63 -11.19
N GLU A 56 -3.86 -1.96 -10.70
CA GLU A 56 -2.46 -2.20 -11.03
C GLU A 56 -1.72 -2.67 -9.77
N MET A 57 -0.68 -3.49 -9.93
CA MET A 57 0.20 -3.83 -8.82
C MET A 57 0.91 -2.57 -8.32
N ASN A 58 0.94 -2.40 -7.00
CA ASN A 58 1.60 -1.27 -6.35
C ASN A 58 2.83 -1.75 -5.56
N PHE A 59 3.95 -1.03 -5.66
CA PHE A 59 5.18 -1.33 -4.93
C PHE A 59 5.79 -0.09 -4.25
N SER A 60 5.14 1.06 -4.33
CA SER A 60 5.68 2.32 -3.80
C SER A 60 4.59 3.27 -3.33
N ILE A 61 4.96 4.22 -2.50
CA ILE A 61 4.10 5.36 -2.14
C ILE A 61 3.90 6.28 -3.36
N PRO A 62 4.94 6.79 -4.04
CA PRO A 62 4.71 7.63 -5.21
C PRO A 62 4.03 6.87 -6.35
N SER A 63 3.08 7.54 -6.98
CA SER A 63 2.45 7.06 -8.21
C SER A 63 3.48 6.96 -9.34
N PRO A 64 3.33 6.03 -10.30
CA PRO A 64 4.13 6.02 -11.54
C PRO A 64 4.11 7.33 -12.33
N LEU A 65 3.10 8.18 -12.13
CA LEU A 65 3.00 9.51 -12.72
C LEU A 65 3.79 10.58 -11.95
N SER A 66 4.31 10.25 -10.76
CA SER A 66 5.08 11.18 -9.94
C SER A 66 6.53 11.25 -10.40
N TRP A 67 7.11 12.45 -10.37
CA TRP A 67 8.54 12.65 -10.63
C TRP A 67 9.45 11.96 -9.60
N LEU A 68 8.93 11.65 -8.39
CA LEU A 68 9.64 10.89 -7.35
C LEU A 68 9.45 9.37 -7.49
N PHE A 69 8.69 8.89 -8.46
CA PHE A 69 8.56 7.44 -8.66
C PHE A 69 9.92 6.78 -8.92
N ASN A 70 10.22 5.73 -8.13
CA ASN A 70 11.42 4.92 -8.31
C ASN A 70 11.05 3.56 -8.92
N PRO A 71 11.28 3.33 -10.23
CA PRO A 71 10.98 2.05 -10.87
C PRO A 71 11.94 0.92 -10.48
N LYS A 72 13.07 1.25 -9.85
CA LYS A 72 14.14 0.31 -9.47
C LYS A 72 14.08 -0.13 -8.00
N ILE A 73 12.98 0.17 -7.32
CA ILE A 73 12.78 -0.22 -5.92
C ILE A 73 12.79 -1.74 -5.77
N SER A 74 13.34 -2.24 -4.68
CA SER A 74 13.28 -3.66 -4.32
C SER A 74 11.83 -4.13 -4.21
N ARG A 75 11.51 -5.25 -4.88
CA ARG A 75 10.17 -5.85 -4.92
C ARG A 75 10.20 -7.23 -4.31
N PHE A 76 9.09 -7.61 -3.72
CA PHE A 76 8.85 -8.93 -3.20
C PHE A 76 7.69 -9.53 -4.00
N ASP A 77 8.03 -10.08 -5.19
CA ASP A 77 7.07 -10.69 -6.09
C ASP A 77 6.52 -11.99 -5.51
N PHE A 78 5.39 -12.47 -6.03
CA PHE A 78 4.75 -13.70 -5.56
C PHE A 78 5.68 -14.89 -5.70
N ASP A 79 6.05 -15.49 -4.57
CA ASP A 79 6.92 -16.66 -4.47
C ASP A 79 6.66 -17.37 -3.13
N VAL A 80 5.85 -18.42 -3.18
CA VAL A 80 5.44 -19.20 -2.00
C VAL A 80 6.63 -19.88 -1.31
N GLU A 81 7.56 -20.40 -2.08
CA GLU A 81 8.72 -21.11 -1.51
C GLU A 81 9.71 -20.13 -0.87
N ARG A 82 9.89 -18.96 -1.47
CA ARG A 82 10.68 -17.89 -0.85
C ARG A 82 10.02 -17.38 0.44
N ALA A 83 8.69 -17.25 0.47
CA ALA A 83 7.95 -16.87 1.67
C ALA A 83 8.19 -17.89 2.80
N LYS A 84 8.05 -19.19 2.52
CA LYS A 84 8.31 -20.26 3.50
C LYS A 84 9.76 -20.24 4.01
N THR A 85 10.72 -20.09 3.10
CA THR A 85 12.16 -20.01 3.44
C THR A 85 12.42 -18.84 4.41
N LEU A 86 11.90 -17.65 4.11
CA LEU A 86 12.06 -16.48 4.98
C LEU A 86 11.46 -16.69 6.38
N LEU A 87 10.32 -17.37 6.47
CA LEU A 87 9.72 -17.73 7.77
C LEU A 87 10.58 -18.75 8.52
N ASP A 88 11.16 -19.74 7.81
CA ASP A 88 12.09 -20.71 8.41
C ASP A 88 13.38 -20.04 8.90
N GLU A 89 13.97 -19.14 8.10
CA GLU A 89 15.12 -18.32 8.49
C GLU A 89 14.81 -17.45 9.71
N ALA A 90 13.56 -16.95 9.84
CA ALA A 90 13.07 -16.20 11.00
C ALA A 90 12.69 -17.10 12.19
N ARG A 91 12.90 -18.43 12.07
CA ARG A 91 12.61 -19.47 13.08
C ARG A 91 11.12 -19.70 13.37
N TRP A 92 10.25 -19.34 12.47
CA TRP A 92 8.83 -19.69 12.53
C TRP A 92 8.62 -21.09 11.95
N LYS A 93 8.34 -22.09 12.79
CA LYS A 93 8.19 -23.48 12.38
C LYS A 93 6.73 -23.89 12.22
N PRO A 94 6.38 -24.74 11.23
CA PRO A 94 5.02 -25.24 11.09
C PRO A 94 4.53 -25.93 12.37
N GLY A 95 3.34 -25.55 12.83
CA GLY A 95 2.62 -26.25 13.91
C GLY A 95 1.77 -27.41 13.40
N PRO A 96 1.13 -28.16 14.33
CA PRO A 96 0.34 -29.35 13.95
C PRO A 96 -0.90 -29.02 13.11
N ASP A 97 -1.41 -27.81 13.18
CA ASP A 97 -2.54 -27.30 12.37
C ASP A 97 -2.08 -26.55 11.09
N GLY A 98 -0.79 -26.61 10.79
CA GLY A 98 -0.19 -25.95 9.65
C GLY A 98 0.15 -24.46 9.88
N ILE A 99 -0.30 -23.87 10.99
CA ILE A 99 0.06 -22.47 11.32
C ILE A 99 1.41 -22.47 12.03
N ARG A 100 2.29 -21.57 11.60
CA ARG A 100 3.65 -21.47 12.13
C ARG A 100 3.65 -20.90 13.56
N ALA A 101 4.62 -21.37 14.34
CA ALA A 101 4.82 -20.89 15.70
C ALA A 101 6.32 -20.69 15.99
N LYS A 102 6.61 -19.79 16.91
CA LYS A 102 7.96 -19.50 17.42
C LYS A 102 7.88 -19.15 18.90
N ASP A 103 8.70 -19.79 19.72
CA ASP A 103 8.79 -19.53 21.16
C ASP A 103 7.40 -19.55 21.86
N GLY A 104 6.57 -20.56 21.51
CA GLY A 104 5.21 -20.73 22.00
C GLY A 104 4.16 -19.77 21.42
N ARG A 105 4.55 -18.80 20.62
CA ARG A 105 3.65 -17.83 19.97
C ARG A 105 3.31 -18.29 18.57
N ARG A 106 2.01 -18.28 18.23
CA ARG A 106 1.51 -18.57 16.88
C ARG A 106 1.69 -17.33 15.98
N LEU A 107 1.93 -17.57 14.70
CA LEU A 107 1.91 -16.51 13.67
C LEU A 107 0.46 -16.25 13.25
N ASP A 108 -0.27 -15.62 14.15
CA ASP A 108 -1.68 -15.28 14.04
C ASP A 108 -1.87 -13.81 14.40
N PHE A 109 -2.56 -13.06 13.55
CA PHE A 109 -2.81 -11.63 13.79
C PHE A 109 -4.16 -11.18 13.24
N ALA A 110 -4.64 -10.05 13.74
CA ALA A 110 -5.81 -9.35 13.23
C ALA A 110 -5.42 -8.28 12.21
N LEU A 111 -6.09 -8.28 11.06
CA LEU A 111 -6.00 -7.23 10.06
C LEU A 111 -7.19 -6.29 10.20
N ASN A 112 -6.95 -5.07 10.66
CA ASN A 112 -7.95 -4.02 10.71
C ASN A 112 -8.33 -3.55 9.32
N CYS A 113 -9.62 -3.48 9.04
CA CYS A 113 -10.14 -2.96 7.79
C CYS A 113 -11.51 -2.29 8.03
N THR A 114 -12.01 -1.60 7.00
CA THR A 114 -13.39 -1.07 7.00
C THR A 114 -14.30 -1.97 6.18
N ALA A 115 -15.61 -1.77 6.27
CA ALA A 115 -16.59 -2.49 5.44
C ALA A 115 -16.23 -2.40 3.93
N ARG A 116 -15.70 -1.24 3.47
CA ARG A 116 -15.28 -1.03 2.08
C ARG A 116 -14.14 -1.96 1.63
N THR A 117 -13.23 -2.33 2.53
CA THR A 117 -12.04 -3.13 2.20
C THR A 117 -12.10 -4.55 2.74
N LYS A 118 -13.25 -4.96 3.30
CA LYS A 118 -13.46 -6.30 3.87
C LYS A 118 -13.17 -7.42 2.86
N ASP A 119 -13.74 -7.33 1.66
CA ASP A 119 -13.58 -8.39 0.65
C ASP A 119 -12.11 -8.50 0.19
N TRP A 120 -11.40 -7.38 0.17
CA TRP A 120 -9.96 -7.37 -0.09
C TRP A 120 -9.19 -8.08 1.02
N ALA A 121 -9.54 -7.80 2.28
CA ALA A 121 -8.93 -8.49 3.43
C ALA A 121 -9.17 -9.99 3.38
N VAL A 122 -10.41 -10.41 3.12
CA VAL A 122 -10.77 -11.84 3.00
C VAL A 122 -9.97 -12.51 1.88
N SER A 123 -9.75 -11.82 0.76
CA SER A 123 -8.99 -12.39 -0.38
C SER A 123 -7.52 -12.69 -0.06
N LEU A 124 -6.95 -12.09 0.99
CA LEU A 124 -5.57 -12.36 1.43
C LEU A 124 -5.43 -13.64 2.26
N GLN A 125 -6.50 -14.06 2.95
CA GLN A 125 -6.45 -15.16 3.91
C GLN A 125 -5.94 -16.49 3.33
N PRO A 126 -6.40 -16.97 2.17
CA PRO A 126 -5.93 -18.23 1.62
C PRO A 126 -4.43 -18.19 1.24
N PHE A 127 -3.93 -17.08 0.74
CA PHE A 127 -2.52 -16.91 0.41
C PHE A 127 -1.63 -16.96 1.64
N LEU A 128 -2.01 -16.28 2.71
CA LEU A 128 -1.27 -16.28 3.97
C LEU A 128 -1.33 -17.65 4.65
N LYS A 129 -2.48 -18.29 4.66
CA LYS A 129 -2.65 -19.65 5.22
C LYS A 129 -1.75 -20.67 4.50
N ASN A 130 -1.58 -20.56 3.19
CA ASN A 130 -0.72 -21.46 2.39
C ASN A 130 0.75 -21.45 2.83
N VAL A 131 1.22 -20.39 3.46
CA VAL A 131 2.58 -20.29 4.02
C VAL A 131 2.63 -20.46 5.54
N GLY A 132 1.49 -20.81 6.16
CA GLY A 132 1.39 -21.05 7.60
C GLY A 132 1.15 -19.81 8.44
N ILE A 133 0.54 -18.77 7.88
CA ILE A 133 0.15 -17.54 8.60
C ILE A 133 -1.37 -17.53 8.75
N SER A 134 -1.84 -17.37 10.00
CA SER A 134 -3.27 -17.14 10.28
C SER A 134 -3.53 -15.63 10.32
N MET A 135 -4.53 -15.19 9.58
CA MET A 135 -4.96 -13.79 9.59
C MET A 135 -6.47 -13.70 9.80
N ARG A 136 -6.88 -13.00 10.84
CA ARG A 136 -8.29 -12.70 11.14
C ARG A 136 -8.64 -11.32 10.58
N VAL A 137 -9.82 -11.19 9.98
CA VAL A 137 -10.32 -9.91 9.47
C VAL A 137 -11.11 -9.21 10.58
N ASP A 138 -10.65 -8.05 11.01
CA ASP A 138 -11.30 -7.20 12.02
C ASP A 138 -11.90 -5.97 11.32
N VAL A 139 -13.22 -6.02 11.09
CA VAL A 139 -13.95 -4.95 10.42
C VAL A 139 -14.41 -3.93 11.44
N VAL A 140 -13.93 -2.69 11.29
CA VAL A 140 -14.28 -1.59 12.18
C VAL A 140 -14.89 -0.42 11.38
N GLU A 141 -15.56 0.48 12.08
CA GLU A 141 -16.06 1.72 11.53
C GLU A 141 -14.90 2.64 11.13
N PHE A 142 -15.10 3.50 10.10
CA PHE A 142 -14.03 4.31 9.50
C PHE A 142 -13.32 5.23 10.51
N GLY A 143 -14.06 5.90 11.40
CA GLY A 143 -13.47 6.76 12.44
C GLY A 143 -12.60 5.98 13.42
N THR A 144 -13.06 4.80 13.83
CA THR A 144 -12.29 3.88 14.68
C THR A 144 -11.03 3.39 13.97
N TRP A 145 -11.12 3.06 12.68
CA TRP A 145 -9.97 2.65 11.88
C TRP A 145 -8.90 3.75 11.82
N ILE A 146 -9.29 5.00 11.52
CA ILE A 146 -8.38 6.16 11.52
C ILE A 146 -7.75 6.39 12.90
N GLN A 147 -8.55 6.29 13.97
CA GLN A 147 -8.04 6.46 15.32
C GLN A 147 -6.97 5.39 15.65
N ARG A 148 -7.26 4.11 15.39
CA ARG A 148 -6.31 3.01 15.61
C ARG A 148 -5.01 3.20 14.84
N LEU A 149 -5.07 3.65 13.59
CA LEU A 149 -3.88 3.97 12.80
C LEU A 149 -3.02 5.06 13.46
N ARG A 150 -3.66 6.12 13.97
CA ARG A 150 -2.96 7.26 14.56
C ARG A 150 -2.29 6.94 15.90
N VAL A 151 -2.92 6.10 16.71
CA VAL A 151 -2.41 5.78 18.06
C VAL A 151 -1.63 4.46 18.13
N GLY A 152 -1.50 3.74 17.01
CA GLY A 152 -0.75 2.48 16.95
C GLY A 152 -1.46 1.28 17.58
N VAL A 153 -2.76 1.35 17.82
CA VAL A 153 -3.54 0.25 18.43
C VAL A 153 -4.05 -0.69 17.34
N HIS A 154 -3.14 -1.42 16.70
CA HIS A 154 -3.46 -2.46 15.74
C HIS A 154 -2.27 -3.41 15.58
N GLU A 155 -2.50 -4.68 15.26
CA GLU A 155 -1.43 -5.61 14.89
C GLU A 155 -1.04 -5.39 13.43
N ALA A 156 -2.03 -5.39 12.55
CA ALA A 156 -1.92 -5.02 11.14
C ALA A 156 -3.15 -4.24 10.69
N SER A 157 -3.01 -3.40 9.68
CA SER A 157 -4.10 -2.63 9.13
C SER A 157 -3.95 -2.49 7.61
N PHE A 158 -5.08 -2.39 6.90
CA PHE A 158 -5.02 -1.79 5.58
C PHE A 158 -4.62 -0.32 5.72
N GLY A 159 -3.56 0.06 5.03
CA GLY A 159 -3.22 1.44 4.74
C GLY A 159 -3.64 1.77 3.33
N GLY A 160 -4.16 2.96 3.11
CA GLY A 160 -4.48 3.46 1.79
C GLY A 160 -3.94 4.87 1.67
N TRP A 161 -3.35 5.16 0.54
CA TRP A 161 -2.88 6.48 0.22
C TRP A 161 -3.73 7.08 -0.89
N PHE A 162 -4.26 8.24 -0.67
CA PHE A 162 -5.00 9.00 -1.67
C PHE A 162 -4.13 10.19 -2.08
N ASN A 163 -3.56 10.17 -3.27
CA ASN A 163 -2.77 11.27 -3.81
C ASN A 163 -3.64 12.52 -4.08
N PHE A 164 -4.20 13.10 -3.02
CA PHE A 164 -4.77 14.44 -3.08
C PHE A 164 -3.68 15.51 -2.92
N ILE A 165 -2.48 15.11 -2.52
CA ILE A 165 -1.37 16.01 -2.28
C ILE A 165 -0.56 16.13 -3.56
N ILE A 166 -0.37 17.36 -3.98
CA ILE A 166 0.35 17.70 -5.22
C ILE A 166 1.87 17.45 -5.06
N ASP A 167 2.37 17.48 -3.82
CA ASP A 167 3.80 17.30 -3.54
C ASP A 167 4.11 15.91 -2.98
N PRO A 168 4.73 15.02 -3.79
CA PRO A 168 5.08 13.65 -3.36
C PRO A 168 6.14 13.60 -2.25
N ARG A 169 6.83 14.71 -1.96
CA ARG A 169 7.79 14.81 -0.85
C ARG A 169 7.09 14.72 0.49
N ALA A 170 5.98 15.43 0.64
CA ALA A 170 5.17 15.42 1.85
C ALA A 170 4.66 14.00 2.14
N ASP A 171 4.28 13.27 1.09
CA ASP A 171 3.83 11.89 1.21
C ASP A 171 4.93 10.98 1.76
N LEU A 172 6.11 11.02 1.14
CA LEU A 172 7.23 10.20 1.59
C LEU A 172 7.67 10.54 3.02
N GLN A 173 7.65 11.83 3.39
CA GLN A 173 7.95 12.26 4.76
C GLN A 173 6.90 11.73 5.74
N ALA A 174 5.62 11.82 5.43
CA ALA A 174 4.54 11.32 6.28
C ALA A 174 4.65 9.82 6.54
N HIS A 175 5.18 9.07 5.56
CA HIS A 175 5.30 7.62 5.65
C HIS A 175 6.62 7.10 6.22
N PHE A 176 7.74 7.83 6.10
CA PHE A 176 9.05 7.29 6.42
C PHE A 176 9.91 8.15 7.34
N LEU A 177 9.60 9.44 7.54
CA LEU A 177 10.38 10.32 8.44
C LEU A 177 9.95 10.11 9.89
N SER A 178 10.91 9.94 10.79
CA SER A 178 10.68 9.82 12.25
C SER A 178 10.69 11.17 12.98
N PRO A 179 9.83 11.42 13.98
CA PRO A 179 8.62 10.65 14.32
C PRO A 179 7.56 10.85 13.25
N ARG A 180 6.77 9.81 12.98
CA ARG A 180 5.76 9.87 11.91
C ARG A 180 4.48 10.55 12.37
N PRO A 181 4.00 11.58 11.67
CA PRO A 181 2.80 12.30 12.09
C PRO A 181 1.50 11.55 11.80
N VAL A 182 1.51 10.58 10.88
CA VAL A 182 0.28 9.94 10.37
C VAL A 182 0.14 8.49 10.83
N ASP A 183 1.23 7.85 11.26
CA ASP A 183 1.29 6.42 11.45
C ASP A 183 2.19 6.07 12.64
N ALA A 184 1.60 5.48 13.67
CA ALA A 184 2.28 5.02 14.87
C ALA A 184 2.88 3.60 14.73
N SER A 185 3.25 3.15 13.53
CA SER A 185 3.78 1.80 13.28
C SER A 185 5.13 1.50 13.95
N GLY A 186 5.76 2.51 14.57
CA GLY A 186 7.04 2.32 15.24
C GLY A 186 8.26 2.20 14.31
N TYR A 187 8.12 2.48 13.00
CA TYR A 187 9.29 2.48 12.11
C TYR A 187 10.24 3.62 12.45
N HIS A 188 11.51 3.27 12.61
CA HIS A 188 12.60 4.21 12.78
C HIS A 188 13.83 3.72 12.03
N ASN A 189 14.49 4.61 11.28
CA ASN A 189 15.72 4.31 10.57
C ASN A 189 16.56 5.59 10.43
N ASP A 190 17.67 5.68 11.18
CA ASP A 190 18.57 6.84 11.18
C ASP A 190 19.10 7.21 9.80
N ARG A 191 19.29 6.21 8.91
CA ARG A 191 19.74 6.48 7.53
C ARG A 191 18.66 7.22 6.76
N VAL A 192 17.42 6.79 6.88
CA VAL A 192 16.27 7.44 6.22
C VAL A 192 16.11 8.87 6.73
N ASP A 193 16.20 9.08 8.04
CA ASP A 193 16.08 10.41 8.63
C ASP A 193 17.22 11.35 8.18
N ARG A 194 18.46 10.83 8.08
CA ARG A 194 19.58 11.61 7.49
C ARG A 194 19.35 11.94 6.03
N LEU A 195 18.87 11.01 5.23
CA LEU A 195 18.57 11.25 3.81
C LEU A 195 17.49 12.33 3.62
N PHE A 196 16.44 12.34 4.46
CA PHE A 196 15.45 13.42 4.44
C PHE A 196 16.06 14.77 4.80
N LYS A 197 16.98 14.85 5.76
CA LYS A 197 17.70 16.09 6.09
C LYS A 197 18.52 16.57 4.90
N GLN A 198 19.24 15.68 4.22
CA GLN A 198 20.01 16.01 3.03
C GLN A 198 19.12 16.44 1.86
N ALA A 199 17.96 15.80 1.65
CA ALA A 199 17.03 16.14 0.59
C ALA A 199 16.46 17.57 0.73
N ARG A 200 16.34 18.09 1.96
CA ARG A 200 15.91 19.49 2.22
C ARG A 200 16.92 20.51 1.76
N THR A 201 18.20 20.16 1.67
CA THR A 201 19.30 21.06 1.30
C THR A 201 19.86 20.73 -0.08
N ALA A 202 19.18 19.86 -0.84
CA ALA A 202 19.59 19.53 -2.20
C ALA A 202 19.56 20.76 -3.10
N VAL A 203 20.64 20.97 -3.87
CA VAL A 203 20.83 22.17 -4.71
C VAL A 203 20.07 22.06 -6.03
N ASP A 204 19.80 20.85 -6.49
CA ASP A 204 19.06 20.61 -7.72
C ASP A 204 18.13 19.40 -7.61
N ARG A 205 17.18 19.31 -8.55
CA ARG A 205 16.16 18.25 -8.60
C ARG A 205 16.73 16.86 -8.84
N SER A 206 17.86 16.75 -9.51
CA SER A 206 18.51 15.44 -9.76
C SER A 206 19.13 14.89 -8.48
N GLN A 207 19.79 15.74 -7.70
CA GLN A 207 20.32 15.38 -6.38
C GLN A 207 19.18 15.00 -5.44
N GLU A 208 18.13 15.82 -5.38
CA GLU A 208 16.96 15.55 -4.58
C GLU A 208 16.33 14.22 -4.95
N LYS A 209 16.13 13.94 -6.24
CA LYS A 209 15.58 12.66 -6.74
C LYS A 209 16.40 11.46 -6.28
N ARG A 210 17.73 11.52 -6.38
CA ARG A 210 18.60 10.42 -5.94
C ARG A 210 18.44 10.12 -4.45
N LEU A 211 18.33 11.14 -3.61
CA LEU A 211 18.13 10.97 -2.17
C LEU A 211 16.76 10.34 -1.85
N TYR A 212 15.71 10.78 -2.52
CA TYR A 212 14.39 10.16 -2.37
C TYR A 212 14.32 8.73 -2.95
N ASP A 213 15.08 8.43 -4.00
CA ASP A 213 15.20 7.05 -4.50
C ASP A 213 15.86 6.13 -3.48
N GLU A 214 16.88 6.62 -2.80
CA GLU A 214 17.55 5.87 -1.73
C GLU A 214 16.65 5.69 -0.51
N ILE A 215 15.88 6.70 -0.10
CA ILE A 215 14.87 6.59 0.97
C ILE A 215 13.88 5.46 0.64
N GLN A 216 13.32 5.48 -0.55
CA GLN A 216 12.35 4.47 -0.99
C GLN A 216 12.96 3.07 -1.00
N GLU A 217 14.20 2.93 -1.47
CA GLU A 217 14.88 1.64 -1.51
C GLU A 217 15.16 1.08 -0.11
N VAL A 218 15.60 1.93 0.84
CA VAL A 218 15.81 1.51 2.24
C VAL A 218 14.49 1.05 2.86
N ALA A 219 13.43 1.85 2.74
CA ALA A 219 12.12 1.52 3.28
C ALA A 219 11.53 0.24 2.65
N ALA A 220 11.77 0.02 1.35
CA ALA A 220 11.34 -1.19 0.65
C ALA A 220 12.07 -2.43 1.19
N ARG A 221 13.40 -2.38 1.32
CA ARG A 221 14.18 -3.50 1.89
C ARG A 221 13.80 -3.82 3.33
N ASP A 222 13.45 -2.80 4.11
CA ASP A 222 12.94 -2.96 5.46
C ASP A 222 11.51 -3.52 5.48
N ALA A 223 10.86 -3.62 4.33
CA ALA A 223 9.47 -4.04 4.18
C ALA A 223 8.55 -3.30 5.19
N VAL A 224 8.70 -1.97 5.24
CA VAL A 224 7.88 -1.13 6.14
C VAL A 224 6.41 -1.34 5.85
N TYR A 225 6.09 -1.49 4.57
CA TYR A 225 4.76 -1.85 4.07
C TYR A 225 4.83 -3.09 3.18
N VAL A 226 3.75 -3.85 3.17
CA VAL A 226 3.47 -4.82 2.12
C VAL A 226 2.55 -4.13 1.11
N TYR A 227 3.14 -3.61 0.05
CA TYR A 227 2.39 -2.97 -1.03
C TYR A 227 1.52 -3.98 -1.76
N LEU A 228 0.31 -3.56 -2.15
CA LEU A 228 -0.69 -4.44 -2.75
C LEU A 228 -1.05 -4.00 -4.16
N TRP A 229 -1.99 -3.09 -4.28
CA TRP A 229 -2.56 -2.65 -5.56
C TRP A 229 -2.96 -1.18 -5.53
N ARG A 230 -3.22 -0.68 -6.72
CA ARG A 230 -3.74 0.66 -6.99
C ARG A 230 -5.00 0.49 -7.84
N PRO A 231 -6.20 0.56 -7.27
CA PRO A 231 -7.43 0.49 -8.05
C PRO A 231 -7.50 1.64 -9.04
N GLN A 232 -8.03 1.35 -10.23
CA GLN A 232 -8.35 2.39 -11.18
C GLN A 232 -9.61 3.14 -10.74
N ASP A 233 -9.69 4.43 -11.05
CA ASP A 233 -10.89 5.21 -10.84
C ASP A 233 -11.79 5.14 -12.08
N LEU A 234 -13.12 5.03 -11.88
CA LEU A 234 -14.09 5.04 -12.94
C LEU A 234 -14.82 6.39 -12.94
N LEU A 235 -14.61 7.15 -13.99
CA LEU A 235 -15.37 8.36 -14.26
C LEU A 235 -16.61 7.99 -15.09
N VAL A 236 -17.78 8.37 -14.59
CA VAL A 236 -19.06 8.22 -15.27
C VAL A 236 -19.67 9.60 -15.47
N VAL A 237 -19.93 9.98 -16.69
CA VAL A 237 -20.51 11.29 -17.01
C VAL A 237 -21.65 11.17 -18.02
N ARG A 238 -22.62 12.08 -17.95
CA ARG A 238 -23.67 12.16 -18.96
C ARG A 238 -23.07 12.49 -20.34
N ASN A 239 -23.63 11.94 -21.40
CA ASN A 239 -23.19 12.20 -22.76
C ASN A 239 -23.34 13.68 -23.18
N THR A 240 -24.22 14.42 -22.49
CA THR A 240 -24.37 15.86 -22.66
C THR A 240 -23.23 16.68 -22.05
N MET A 241 -22.38 16.09 -21.19
CA MET A 241 -21.22 16.80 -20.65
C MET A 241 -19.99 16.60 -21.54
N VAL A 242 -19.34 17.71 -21.88
CA VAL A 242 -18.02 17.73 -22.51
C VAL A 242 -17.00 17.97 -21.43
N ILE A 243 -16.15 16.95 -21.21
CA ILE A 243 -15.03 17.02 -20.25
C ILE A 243 -13.76 16.80 -21.08
N PRO A 244 -12.71 17.61 -20.88
CA PRO A 244 -11.41 17.36 -21.50
C PRO A 244 -10.89 15.96 -21.18
N GLU A 245 -10.07 15.39 -22.06
CA GLU A 245 -9.39 14.13 -21.76
C GLU A 245 -8.47 14.31 -20.56
N VAL A 246 -8.63 13.43 -19.56
CA VAL A 246 -7.87 13.46 -18.32
C VAL A 246 -7.41 12.06 -17.94
N LYS A 247 -6.26 11.96 -17.30
CA LYS A 247 -5.66 10.68 -16.89
C LYS A 247 -5.87 10.36 -15.42
N THR A 248 -6.10 11.37 -14.60
CA THR A 248 -6.21 11.26 -13.14
C THR A 248 -7.38 12.06 -12.60
N LEU A 249 -7.84 11.74 -11.38
CA LEU A 249 -8.84 12.56 -10.67
C LEU A 249 -8.34 13.98 -10.41
N SER A 250 -7.05 14.16 -10.16
CA SER A 250 -6.48 15.51 -9.97
C SER A 250 -6.62 16.36 -11.23
N GLU A 251 -6.28 15.80 -12.41
CA GLU A 251 -6.48 16.48 -13.69
C GLU A 251 -7.96 16.77 -13.95
N LEU A 252 -8.86 15.84 -13.57
CA LEU A 252 -10.30 16.03 -13.69
C LEU A 252 -10.75 17.27 -12.93
N TYR A 253 -10.39 17.41 -11.65
CA TYR A 253 -10.75 18.58 -10.84
C TYR A 253 -10.16 19.87 -11.39
N GLN A 254 -8.90 19.84 -11.84
CA GLN A 254 -8.24 21.00 -12.46
C GLN A 254 -8.90 21.39 -13.80
N SER A 255 -9.53 20.45 -14.48
CA SER A 255 -10.22 20.70 -15.75
C SER A 255 -11.63 21.27 -15.57
N ALA A 256 -12.19 21.29 -14.35
CA ALA A 256 -13.57 21.70 -14.10
C ALA A 256 -14.00 23.05 -14.73
N PRO A 257 -13.16 24.11 -14.77
CA PRO A 257 -13.50 25.34 -15.45
C PRO A 257 -13.69 25.22 -16.96
N ARG A 258 -13.32 24.08 -17.57
CA ARG A 258 -13.43 23.80 -19.01
C ARG A 258 -14.53 22.79 -19.34
N TRP A 259 -15.38 22.46 -18.36
CA TRP A 259 -16.50 21.56 -18.61
C TRP A 259 -17.67 22.33 -19.24
N GLU A 260 -18.28 21.73 -20.22
CA GLU A 260 -19.39 22.32 -20.97
C GLU A 260 -20.57 21.37 -21.00
N LEU A 261 -21.78 21.92 -21.05
CA LEU A 261 -23.00 21.19 -21.35
C LEU A 261 -23.31 21.36 -22.83
N ARG A 262 -23.49 20.26 -23.54
CA ARG A 262 -24.06 20.29 -24.89
C ARG A 262 -25.56 20.50 -24.75
N ALA A 263 -26.07 21.47 -25.50
CA ALA A 263 -27.51 21.70 -25.64
C ALA A 263 -28.22 20.47 -26.27
#